data_84e4cd31d8e5ab6ba025aa61885b4241
#
_entry.id   84e4cd31d8e5ab6ba025aa61885b4241
#
_cell.length_a   1.000
_cell.length_b   1.000
_cell.length_c   1.000
_cell.angle_alpha   90.00
_cell.angle_beta   90.00
_cell.angle_gamma   90.00
#
_symmetry.space_group_name_H-M   'P 1'
#
loop_
_entity.id
_entity.type
_entity.pdbx_description
1 polymer ?
#
loop_
_entity_poly.entity_id
_entity_poly.type
_entity_poly.pdbx_seq_one_letter_code
_entity_poly.pdbx_strand_id
1 'polypeptide(L)'
;MSQKRPIKGVILDIDGTLIESNEAHARSWVDAMEEAGHHVAFEKVAPMIGMGGDKVLPEALNIDKDSPEGERISKRRKEIFKQKYLQTVKALPGAADLLRHMHDKGLKLVIATSSDPDDLKNLLQIIGPHIEDLFENATTSKDAPQSKPDPDVVHVAIEKIKLSPQELVMVGDTAYDIEAASQASVPTIAFRSGGWSDQDLKGAVAIYDGPGDLLQHYDESPLAQGL
;
A
#
# COMPACT_ATOMS: atom_id res chain seq x y z
N MET A 1 31.49 10.69 12.04
CA MET A 1 30.24 10.83 11.25
C MET A 1 29.91 9.45 10.76
N SER A 2 28.75 8.89 11.15
CA SER A 2 28.32 7.60 10.62
C SER A 2 28.10 7.77 9.12
N GLN A 3 28.71 6.90 8.30
CA GLN A 3 28.44 6.91 6.87
C GLN A 3 26.98 6.53 6.65
N LYS A 4 26.21 7.40 6.01
CA LYS A 4 24.84 7.09 5.61
C LYS A 4 24.84 5.88 4.68
N ARG A 5 23.92 4.97 4.89
CA ARG A 5 23.79 3.76 4.06
C ARG A 5 23.00 4.08 2.81
N PRO A 6 23.52 3.77 1.61
CA PRO A 6 22.79 4.01 0.38
C PRO A 6 21.57 3.07 0.28
N ILE A 7 20.43 3.62 -0.11
CA ILE A 7 19.25 2.86 -0.48
C ILE A 7 19.46 2.30 -1.89
N LYS A 8 19.14 1.03 -2.09
CA LYS A 8 19.26 0.34 -3.38
C LYS A 8 17.93 -0.17 -3.93
N GLY A 9 16.89 -0.22 -3.08
CA GLY A 9 15.57 -0.65 -3.50
C GLY A 9 14.46 -0.04 -2.66
N VAL A 10 13.28 -0.03 -3.25
CA VAL A 10 12.07 0.53 -2.65
C VAL A 10 10.96 -0.51 -2.69
N ILE A 11 10.36 -0.76 -1.53
CA ILE A 11 9.13 -1.53 -1.38
C ILE A 11 7.98 -0.53 -1.42
N LEU A 12 7.05 -0.68 -2.35
CA LEU A 12 5.98 0.28 -2.59
C LEU A 12 4.62 -0.35 -2.26
N ASP A 13 3.85 0.31 -1.41
CA ASP A 13 2.42 0.11 -1.37
C ASP A 13 1.74 0.78 -2.58
N ILE A 14 0.47 0.50 -2.83
CA ILE A 14 -0.28 0.98 -3.99
C ILE A 14 -1.43 1.88 -3.58
N ASP A 15 -2.36 1.34 -2.77
CA ASP A 15 -3.63 1.98 -2.41
C ASP A 15 -3.39 3.12 -1.41
N GLY A 16 -3.75 4.34 -1.77
CA GLY A 16 -3.44 5.55 -0.99
C GLY A 16 -2.00 6.06 -1.16
N THR A 17 -1.09 5.25 -1.69
CA THR A 17 0.33 5.57 -1.89
C THR A 17 0.64 6.05 -3.31
N LEU A 18 0.22 5.32 -4.32
CA LEU A 18 0.39 5.68 -5.74
C LEU A 18 -0.95 5.99 -6.41
N ILE A 19 -2.03 5.54 -5.82
CA ILE A 19 -3.39 5.64 -6.34
C ILE A 19 -4.33 6.15 -5.25
N GLU A 20 -5.20 7.08 -5.60
CA GLU A 20 -6.28 7.60 -4.76
C GLU A 20 -7.44 6.59 -4.74
N SER A 21 -7.30 5.51 -3.96
CA SER A 21 -8.25 4.39 -3.94
C SER A 21 -8.86 4.10 -2.56
N ASN A 22 -8.35 4.69 -1.48
CA ASN A 22 -8.75 4.36 -0.10
C ASN A 22 -10.26 4.56 0.14
N GLU A 23 -10.83 5.69 -0.33
CA GLU A 23 -12.27 5.94 -0.23
C GLU A 23 -13.09 4.91 -1.03
N ALA A 24 -12.65 4.56 -2.23
CA ALA A 24 -13.30 3.57 -3.08
C ALA A 24 -13.31 2.19 -2.43
N HIS A 25 -12.20 1.80 -1.81
CA HIS A 25 -12.11 0.56 -1.04
C HIS A 25 -13.02 0.58 0.18
N ALA A 26 -13.00 1.64 0.99
CA ALA A 26 -13.85 1.76 2.17
C ALA A 26 -15.34 1.67 1.80
N ARG A 27 -15.77 2.41 0.78
CA ARG A 27 -17.15 2.38 0.29
C ARG A 27 -17.56 1.00 -0.22
N SER A 28 -16.66 0.30 -0.94
CA SER A 28 -16.96 -1.05 -1.43
C SER A 28 -17.16 -2.05 -0.29
N TRP A 29 -16.43 -1.90 0.83
CA TRP A 29 -16.65 -2.69 2.03
C TRP A 29 -17.99 -2.37 2.70
N VAL A 30 -18.30 -1.07 2.89
CA VAL A 30 -19.58 -0.63 3.47
C VAL A 30 -20.76 -1.17 2.65
N ASP A 31 -20.74 -1.00 1.33
CA ASP A 31 -21.79 -1.49 0.44
C ASP A 31 -21.97 -3.03 0.54
N ALA A 32 -20.86 -3.78 0.59
CA ALA A 32 -20.92 -5.23 0.67
C ALA A 32 -21.45 -5.72 2.03
N MET A 33 -21.08 -5.05 3.12
CA MET A 33 -21.59 -5.33 4.46
C MET A 33 -23.08 -4.99 4.56
N GLU A 34 -23.50 -3.85 4.00
CA GLU A 34 -24.92 -3.43 3.94
C GLU A 34 -25.78 -4.45 3.17
N GLU A 35 -25.33 -4.93 2.00
CA GLU A 35 -26.02 -5.97 1.23
C GLU A 35 -26.10 -7.32 1.99
N ALA A 36 -25.16 -7.55 2.92
CA ALA A 36 -25.18 -8.74 3.79
C ALA A 36 -26.05 -8.56 5.03
N GLY A 37 -26.63 -7.37 5.24
CA GLY A 37 -27.49 -7.04 6.38
C GLY A 37 -26.75 -6.44 7.58
N HIS A 38 -25.49 -6.03 7.42
CA HIS A 38 -24.67 -5.41 8.46
C HIS A 38 -24.51 -3.91 8.20
N HIS A 39 -25.12 -3.09 9.05
CA HIS A 39 -25.01 -1.62 8.95
C HIS A 39 -23.76 -1.12 9.67
N VAL A 40 -22.74 -0.76 8.89
CA VAL A 40 -21.46 -0.24 9.39
C VAL A 40 -21.22 1.15 8.81
N ALA A 41 -20.94 2.12 9.67
CA ALA A 41 -20.65 3.49 9.24
C ALA A 41 -19.32 3.54 8.45
N PHE A 42 -19.26 4.39 7.43
CA PHE A 42 -18.06 4.62 6.61
C PHE A 42 -16.85 5.01 7.48
N GLU A 43 -17.06 5.87 8.48
CA GLU A 43 -16.04 6.39 9.39
C GLU A 43 -15.41 5.28 10.25
N LYS A 44 -16.11 4.15 10.43
CA LYS A 44 -15.55 2.97 11.09
C LYS A 44 -14.67 2.16 10.16
N VAL A 45 -15.02 2.07 8.88
CA VAL A 45 -14.30 1.23 7.90
C VAL A 45 -13.12 1.97 7.28
N ALA A 46 -13.25 3.27 7.02
CA ALA A 46 -12.22 4.06 6.34
C ALA A 46 -10.82 3.96 7.00
N PRO A 47 -10.68 4.04 8.34
CA PRO A 47 -9.38 3.88 8.99
C PRO A 47 -8.77 2.47 8.89
N MET A 48 -9.55 1.47 8.47
CA MET A 48 -9.08 0.09 8.31
C MET A 48 -8.47 -0.18 6.93
N ILE A 49 -8.62 0.77 5.99
CA ILE A 49 -8.05 0.63 4.65
C ILE A 49 -6.53 0.74 4.74
N GLY A 50 -5.84 -0.14 4.04
CA GLY A 50 -4.42 -0.43 4.20
C GLY A 50 -4.17 -1.81 4.80
N MET A 51 -5.11 -2.30 5.64
CA MET A 51 -5.18 -3.71 6.01
C MET A 51 -5.85 -4.54 4.91
N GLY A 52 -5.60 -5.85 4.88
CA GLY A 52 -6.34 -6.76 4.01
C GLY A 52 -7.70 -7.17 4.59
N GLY A 53 -8.51 -7.84 3.76
CA GLY A 53 -9.83 -8.31 4.16
C GLY A 53 -9.82 -9.31 5.34
N ASP A 54 -8.71 -9.99 5.56
CA ASP A 54 -8.46 -10.84 6.72
C ASP A 54 -8.46 -10.09 8.06
N LYS A 55 -8.26 -8.78 8.04
CA LYS A 55 -8.33 -7.90 9.20
C LYS A 55 -9.61 -7.06 9.23
N VAL A 56 -10.04 -6.55 8.07
CA VAL A 56 -11.21 -5.65 7.98
C VAL A 56 -12.49 -6.31 8.47
N LEU A 57 -12.77 -7.56 8.08
CA LEU A 57 -14.00 -8.24 8.49
C LEU A 57 -14.06 -8.57 9.98
N PRO A 58 -13.00 -9.15 10.60
CA PRO A 58 -12.97 -9.34 12.05
C PRO A 58 -13.11 -8.02 12.84
N GLU A 59 -12.41 -6.97 12.43
CA GLU A 59 -12.45 -5.66 13.12
C GLU A 59 -13.82 -4.97 12.97
N ALA A 60 -14.41 -5.00 11.77
CA ALA A 60 -15.67 -4.31 11.51
C ALA A 60 -16.87 -5.05 12.10
N LEU A 61 -16.90 -6.39 11.98
CA LEU A 61 -18.09 -7.22 12.22
C LEU A 61 -17.87 -8.39 13.17
N ASN A 62 -16.63 -8.67 13.60
CA ASN A 62 -16.26 -9.90 14.30
C ASN A 62 -16.61 -11.18 13.49
N ILE A 63 -16.47 -11.11 12.17
CA ILE A 63 -16.69 -12.21 11.22
C ILE A 63 -15.35 -12.68 10.68
N ASP A 64 -15.07 -13.98 10.80
CA ASP A 64 -13.89 -14.60 10.18
C ASP A 64 -14.03 -14.55 8.65
N LYS A 65 -12.96 -14.10 7.95
CA LYS A 65 -12.95 -14.00 6.48
C LYS A 65 -13.16 -15.35 5.80
N ASP A 66 -12.72 -16.45 6.44
CA ASP A 66 -12.78 -17.82 5.92
C ASP A 66 -14.10 -18.53 6.30
N SER A 67 -14.99 -17.86 7.06
CA SER A 67 -16.36 -18.32 7.26
C SER A 67 -17.17 -18.17 5.97
N PRO A 68 -18.26 -18.96 5.79
CA PRO A 68 -19.12 -18.84 4.60
C PRO A 68 -19.68 -17.43 4.39
N GLU A 69 -19.94 -16.71 5.47
CA GLU A 69 -20.40 -15.32 5.42
C GLU A 69 -19.27 -14.36 5.04
N GLY A 70 -18.08 -14.51 5.65
CA GLY A 70 -16.90 -13.72 5.35
C GLY A 70 -16.45 -13.85 3.90
N GLU A 71 -16.43 -15.07 3.36
CA GLU A 71 -16.14 -15.33 1.95
C GLU A 71 -17.15 -14.65 1.01
N ARG A 72 -18.46 -14.73 1.36
CA ARG A 72 -19.52 -14.08 0.59
C ARG A 72 -19.37 -12.56 0.56
N ILE A 73 -19.14 -11.93 1.71
CA ILE A 73 -18.95 -10.48 1.82
C ILE A 73 -17.69 -10.07 1.05
N SER A 74 -16.56 -10.75 1.24
CA SER A 74 -15.28 -10.47 0.57
C SER A 74 -15.41 -10.57 -0.95
N LYS A 75 -16.09 -11.60 -1.46
CA LYS A 75 -16.35 -11.77 -2.89
C LYS A 75 -17.22 -10.62 -3.41
N ARG A 76 -18.32 -10.32 -2.70
CA ARG A 76 -19.23 -9.24 -3.10
C ARG A 76 -18.56 -7.88 -3.10
N ARG A 77 -17.72 -7.59 -2.13
CA ARG A 77 -16.91 -6.37 -2.06
C ARG A 77 -16.04 -6.19 -3.32
N LYS A 78 -15.37 -7.25 -3.78
CA LYS A 78 -14.56 -7.19 -5.02
C LYS A 78 -15.41 -6.89 -6.25
N GLU A 79 -16.58 -7.50 -6.36
CA GLU A 79 -17.51 -7.23 -7.45
C GLU A 79 -17.98 -5.77 -7.44
N ILE A 80 -18.39 -5.25 -6.28
CA ILE A 80 -18.81 -3.86 -6.09
C ILE A 80 -17.69 -2.90 -6.42
N PHE A 81 -16.47 -3.13 -5.91
CA PHE A 81 -15.31 -2.30 -6.23
C PHE A 81 -15.11 -2.20 -7.75
N LYS A 82 -15.08 -3.34 -8.43
CA LYS A 82 -14.83 -3.42 -9.87
C LYS A 82 -15.93 -2.75 -10.70
N GLN A 83 -17.19 -2.94 -10.32
CA GLN A 83 -18.35 -2.46 -11.08
C GLN A 83 -18.67 -0.98 -10.83
N LYS A 84 -18.49 -0.52 -9.57
CA LYS A 84 -18.99 0.79 -9.14
C LYS A 84 -17.87 1.80 -8.89
N TYR A 85 -16.75 1.38 -8.32
CA TYR A 85 -15.74 2.30 -7.81
C TYR A 85 -14.46 2.38 -8.64
N LEU A 86 -14.02 1.28 -9.28
CA LEU A 86 -12.74 1.25 -10.01
C LEU A 86 -12.62 2.39 -11.04
N GLN A 87 -13.69 2.75 -11.73
CA GLN A 87 -13.70 3.84 -12.71
C GLN A 87 -13.55 5.25 -12.11
N THR A 88 -13.70 5.40 -10.79
CA THR A 88 -13.52 6.67 -10.08
C THR A 88 -12.09 6.84 -9.54
N VAL A 89 -11.33 5.77 -9.51
CA VAL A 89 -9.97 5.72 -8.98
C VAL A 89 -8.99 6.41 -9.94
N LYS A 90 -8.03 7.16 -9.39
CA LYS A 90 -7.04 7.91 -10.18
C LYS A 90 -5.65 7.71 -9.60
N ALA A 91 -4.64 7.84 -10.47
CA ALA A 91 -3.27 7.96 -10.00
C ALA A 91 -3.09 9.24 -9.17
N LEU A 92 -2.33 9.15 -8.09
CA LEU A 92 -1.92 10.33 -7.33
C LEU A 92 -0.97 11.20 -8.17
N PRO A 93 -1.04 12.53 -8.04
CA PRO A 93 -0.17 13.43 -8.77
C PRO A 93 1.30 13.07 -8.59
N GLY A 94 2.03 12.94 -9.71
CA GLY A 94 3.46 12.61 -9.72
C GLY A 94 3.80 11.13 -9.52
N ALA A 95 2.83 10.23 -9.32
CA ALA A 95 3.10 8.80 -9.08
C ALA A 95 3.93 8.15 -10.20
N ALA A 96 3.49 8.29 -11.46
CA ALA A 96 4.22 7.73 -12.59
C ALA A 96 5.62 8.33 -12.75
N ASP A 97 5.77 9.64 -12.54
CA ASP A 97 7.05 10.33 -12.69
C ASP A 97 8.02 9.98 -11.55
N LEU A 98 7.53 9.82 -10.33
CA LEU A 98 8.33 9.35 -9.20
C LEU A 98 8.85 7.93 -9.45
N LEU A 99 8.01 7.02 -9.91
CA LEU A 99 8.41 5.64 -10.22
C LEU A 99 9.49 5.59 -11.31
N ARG A 100 9.31 6.34 -12.41
CA ARG A 100 10.33 6.44 -13.47
C ARG A 100 11.62 7.05 -12.94
N HIS A 101 11.52 8.12 -12.15
CA HIS A 101 12.70 8.78 -11.59
C HIS A 101 13.49 7.84 -10.67
N MET A 102 12.83 7.09 -9.77
CA MET A 102 13.48 6.10 -8.92
C MET A 102 14.18 5.01 -9.76
N HIS A 103 13.50 4.49 -10.78
CA HIS A 103 14.05 3.50 -11.70
C HIS A 103 15.27 4.05 -12.46
N ASP A 104 15.20 5.28 -12.99
CA ASP A 104 16.31 5.93 -13.69
C ASP A 104 17.52 6.22 -12.79
N LYS A 105 17.29 6.39 -11.49
CA LYS A 105 18.35 6.45 -10.47
C LYS A 105 18.95 5.09 -10.10
N GLY A 106 18.46 4.01 -10.71
CA GLY A 106 18.96 2.64 -10.52
C GLY A 106 18.41 1.95 -9.27
N LEU A 107 17.36 2.47 -8.66
CA LEU A 107 16.68 1.79 -7.56
C LEU A 107 15.85 0.62 -8.09
N LYS A 108 15.94 -0.53 -7.43
CA LYS A 108 15.05 -1.66 -7.67
C LYS A 108 13.71 -1.39 -7.02
N LEU A 109 12.61 -1.64 -7.72
CA LEU A 109 11.26 -1.42 -7.22
C LEU A 109 10.54 -2.75 -7.06
N VAL A 110 9.85 -2.94 -5.93
CA VAL A 110 8.99 -4.09 -5.67
C VAL A 110 7.69 -3.63 -5.00
N ILE A 111 6.58 -4.23 -5.40
CA ILE A 111 5.27 -3.92 -4.82
C ILE A 111 5.02 -4.81 -3.59
N ALA A 112 4.42 -4.22 -2.55
CA ALA A 112 3.90 -4.92 -1.36
C ALA A 112 2.50 -4.39 -1.03
N THR A 113 1.47 -5.01 -1.60
CA THR A 113 0.07 -4.59 -1.44
C THR A 113 -0.80 -5.67 -0.81
N SER A 114 -1.83 -5.26 -0.08
CA SER A 114 -2.91 -6.14 0.41
C SER A 114 -3.99 -6.42 -0.66
N SER A 115 -3.88 -5.81 -1.84
CA SER A 115 -4.76 -6.06 -2.98
C SER A 115 -4.48 -7.44 -3.62
N ASP A 116 -5.48 -8.01 -4.31
CA ASP A 116 -5.24 -9.24 -5.07
C ASP A 116 -4.59 -8.95 -6.44
N PRO A 117 -4.03 -9.99 -7.12
CA PRO A 117 -3.30 -9.78 -8.37
C PRO A 117 -4.13 -9.17 -9.51
N ASP A 118 -5.44 -9.47 -9.57
CA ASP A 118 -6.31 -8.94 -10.63
C ASP A 118 -6.61 -7.45 -10.41
N ASP A 119 -6.81 -7.05 -9.14
CA ASP A 119 -7.00 -5.65 -8.77
C ASP A 119 -5.70 -4.87 -9.01
N LEU A 120 -4.54 -5.40 -8.59
CA LEU A 120 -3.24 -4.78 -8.82
C LEU A 120 -2.99 -4.47 -10.30
N LYS A 121 -3.29 -5.42 -11.20
CA LYS A 121 -3.11 -5.19 -12.64
C LYS A 121 -3.92 -4.00 -13.15
N ASN A 122 -5.18 -3.87 -12.71
CA ASN A 122 -6.03 -2.75 -13.09
C ASN A 122 -5.49 -1.43 -12.52
N LEU A 123 -5.02 -1.44 -11.28
CA LEU A 123 -4.47 -0.26 -10.61
C LEU A 123 -3.19 0.24 -11.29
N LEU A 124 -2.28 -0.64 -11.67
CA LEU A 124 -1.05 -0.25 -12.39
C LEU A 124 -1.36 0.40 -13.74
N GLN A 125 -2.39 -0.05 -14.45
CA GLN A 125 -2.82 0.58 -15.71
C GLN A 125 -3.35 2.01 -15.50
N ILE A 126 -3.95 2.31 -14.33
CA ILE A 126 -4.42 3.66 -13.98
C ILE A 126 -3.24 4.61 -13.76
N ILE A 127 -2.12 4.14 -13.19
CA ILE A 127 -0.91 4.97 -12.99
C ILE A 127 -0.33 5.40 -14.36
N GLY A 128 -0.32 4.51 -15.33
CA GLY A 128 0.12 4.82 -16.68
C GLY A 128 0.60 3.61 -17.48
N PRO A 129 0.88 3.80 -18.78
CA PRO A 129 1.38 2.73 -19.63
C PRO A 129 2.80 2.30 -19.22
N HIS A 130 3.05 0.98 -19.27
CA HIS A 130 4.35 0.37 -18.99
C HIS A 130 4.89 0.62 -17.57
N ILE A 131 4.02 0.95 -16.63
CA ILE A 131 4.42 1.12 -15.21
C ILE A 131 4.78 -0.22 -14.58
N GLU A 132 4.11 -1.29 -14.99
CA GLU A 132 4.43 -2.65 -14.56
C GLU A 132 5.86 -3.09 -14.87
N ASP A 133 6.43 -2.57 -15.96
CA ASP A 133 7.79 -2.91 -16.42
C ASP A 133 8.90 -2.31 -15.51
N LEU A 134 8.55 -1.35 -14.65
CA LEU A 134 9.47 -0.71 -13.70
C LEU A 134 9.72 -1.55 -12.44
N PHE A 135 8.88 -2.55 -12.18
CA PHE A 135 8.98 -3.36 -10.98
C PHE A 135 9.70 -4.69 -11.25
N GLU A 136 10.67 -5.01 -10.41
CA GLU A 136 11.34 -6.33 -10.41
C GLU A 136 10.35 -7.47 -10.11
N ASN A 137 9.37 -7.17 -9.23
CA ASN A 137 8.37 -8.15 -8.77
C ASN A 137 7.21 -7.45 -8.05
N ALA A 138 6.19 -8.23 -7.71
CA ALA A 138 5.07 -7.79 -6.88
C ALA A 138 4.74 -8.85 -5.82
N THR A 139 4.34 -8.40 -4.63
CA THR A 139 3.78 -9.20 -3.55
C THR A 139 2.35 -8.74 -3.31
N THR A 140 1.43 -9.66 -3.31
CA THR A 140 -0.01 -9.44 -3.21
C THR A 140 -0.58 -10.21 -2.03
N SER A 141 -1.87 -10.05 -1.74
CA SER A 141 -2.57 -10.79 -0.68
C SER A 141 -2.52 -12.32 -0.84
N LYS A 142 -2.16 -12.86 -2.01
CA LYS A 142 -2.02 -14.30 -2.24
C LYS A 142 -0.63 -14.83 -1.92
N ASP A 143 0.35 -13.97 -1.81
CA ASP A 143 1.74 -14.36 -1.57
C ASP A 143 2.09 -14.40 -0.07
N ALA A 144 1.30 -13.74 0.78
CA ALA A 144 1.57 -13.59 2.21
C ALA A 144 0.42 -14.18 3.05
N PRO A 145 0.70 -14.96 4.11
CA PRO A 145 -0.31 -15.55 5.00
C PRO A 145 -1.16 -14.51 5.72
N GLN A 146 -0.52 -13.42 6.17
CA GLN A 146 -1.16 -12.32 6.90
C GLN A 146 -0.94 -11.00 6.16
N SER A 147 -1.99 -10.15 6.17
CA SER A 147 -1.88 -8.79 5.63
C SER A 147 -1.29 -7.82 6.64
N LYS A 148 -0.95 -6.61 6.19
CA LYS A 148 -0.53 -5.51 7.06
C LYS A 148 -1.55 -5.28 8.19
N PRO A 149 -1.12 -5.01 9.42
CA PRO A 149 0.22 -4.61 9.87
C PRO A 149 1.21 -5.77 10.15
N ASP A 150 0.84 -7.03 9.91
CA ASP A 150 1.81 -8.12 9.97
C ASP A 150 2.89 -7.97 8.89
N PRO A 151 4.15 -8.40 9.17
CA PRO A 151 5.28 -8.13 8.28
C PRO A 151 5.36 -9.06 7.06
N ASP A 152 4.46 -10.03 6.91
CA ASP A 152 4.57 -11.12 5.94
C ASP A 152 4.72 -10.61 4.50
N VAL A 153 3.89 -9.62 4.11
CA VAL A 153 3.95 -9.06 2.76
C VAL A 153 5.28 -8.34 2.49
N VAL A 154 5.86 -7.73 3.52
CA VAL A 154 7.17 -7.04 3.43
C VAL A 154 8.29 -8.08 3.37
N HIS A 155 8.25 -9.15 4.16
CA HIS A 155 9.23 -10.24 4.12
C HIS A 155 9.28 -10.89 2.73
N VAL A 156 8.11 -11.20 2.15
CA VAL A 156 8.06 -11.76 0.79
C VAL A 156 8.60 -10.77 -0.25
N ALA A 157 8.34 -9.47 -0.10
CA ALA A 157 8.91 -8.45 -0.99
C ALA A 157 10.45 -8.39 -0.89
N ILE A 158 11.01 -8.48 0.34
CA ILE A 158 12.47 -8.55 0.58
C ILE A 158 13.08 -9.77 -0.12
N GLU A 159 12.45 -10.93 0.01
CA GLU A 159 12.92 -12.17 -0.65
C GLU A 159 12.92 -12.05 -2.17
N LYS A 160 11.87 -11.44 -2.73
CA LYS A 160 11.71 -11.24 -4.18
C LYS A 160 12.73 -10.26 -4.74
N ILE A 161 13.01 -9.14 -4.05
CA ILE A 161 13.96 -8.11 -4.53
C ILE A 161 15.43 -8.48 -4.30
N LYS A 162 15.70 -9.44 -3.40
CA LYS A 162 17.05 -9.96 -3.08
C LYS A 162 18.04 -8.87 -2.62
N LEU A 163 17.56 -7.97 -1.78
CA LEU A 163 18.36 -6.96 -1.08
C LEU A 163 18.20 -7.15 0.44
N SER A 164 19.17 -6.67 1.21
CA SER A 164 19.05 -6.70 2.68
C SER A 164 18.07 -5.61 3.14
N PRO A 165 17.37 -5.78 4.28
CA PRO A 165 16.48 -4.77 4.83
C PRO A 165 17.14 -3.39 5.00
N GLN A 166 18.47 -3.37 5.26
CA GLN A 166 19.25 -2.13 5.45
C GLN A 166 19.52 -1.38 4.14
N GLU A 167 19.27 -1.99 2.99
CA GLU A 167 19.41 -1.40 1.65
C GLU A 167 18.05 -0.98 1.07
N LEU A 168 16.98 -1.19 1.85
CA LEU A 168 15.61 -0.96 1.44
C LEU A 168 14.97 0.19 2.21
N VAL A 169 13.97 0.80 1.60
CA VAL A 169 12.99 1.65 2.25
C VAL A 169 11.60 1.25 1.77
N MET A 170 10.62 1.26 2.65
CA MET A 170 9.22 1.14 2.27
C MET A 170 8.63 2.53 2.02
N VAL A 171 7.75 2.65 1.03
CA VAL A 171 6.91 3.83 0.80
C VAL A 171 5.45 3.39 0.95
N GLY A 172 4.73 4.03 1.86
CA GLY A 172 3.34 3.72 2.18
C GLY A 172 2.61 4.95 2.71
N ASP A 173 1.31 4.86 2.94
CA ASP A 173 0.46 5.98 3.37
C ASP A 173 -0.22 5.74 4.72
N THR A 174 -0.05 4.56 5.33
CA THR A 174 -0.73 4.17 6.55
C THR A 174 0.22 3.83 7.70
N ALA A 175 -0.28 3.89 8.94
CA ALA A 175 0.42 3.36 10.10
C ALA A 175 0.68 1.85 9.99
N TYR A 176 -0.15 1.12 9.24
CA TYR A 176 0.00 -0.33 9.01
C TYR A 176 1.23 -0.64 8.13
N ASP A 177 1.56 0.24 7.17
CA ASP A 177 2.79 0.14 6.38
C ASP A 177 4.02 0.31 7.25
N ILE A 178 3.98 1.34 8.11
CA ILE A 178 5.07 1.63 9.04
C ILE A 178 5.30 0.48 10.00
N GLU A 179 4.23 -0.08 10.55
CA GLU A 179 4.30 -1.20 11.50
C GLU A 179 4.84 -2.46 10.82
N ALA A 180 4.29 -2.84 9.66
CA ALA A 180 4.74 -4.01 8.90
C ALA A 180 6.22 -3.90 8.50
N ALA A 181 6.64 -2.75 7.98
CA ALA A 181 8.02 -2.50 7.58
C ALA A 181 8.97 -2.49 8.79
N SER A 182 8.57 -1.87 9.91
CA SER A 182 9.35 -1.83 11.14
C SER A 182 9.63 -3.23 11.68
N GLN A 183 8.63 -4.11 11.70
CA GLN A 183 8.77 -5.51 12.10
C GLN A 183 9.73 -6.28 11.18
N ALA A 184 9.80 -5.91 9.89
CA ALA A 184 10.76 -6.45 8.94
C ALA A 184 12.12 -5.72 8.93
N SER A 185 12.34 -4.78 9.87
CA SER A 185 13.56 -3.95 9.96
C SER A 185 13.82 -3.08 8.72
N VAL A 186 12.76 -2.66 8.04
CA VAL A 186 12.79 -1.74 6.89
C VAL A 186 12.28 -0.38 7.34
N PRO A 187 13.01 0.71 7.16
CA PRO A 187 12.53 2.06 7.43
C PRO A 187 11.45 2.47 6.41
N THR A 188 10.52 3.36 6.82
CA THR A 188 9.40 3.78 5.97
C THR A 188 9.45 5.27 5.69
N ILE A 189 9.27 5.67 4.43
CA ILE A 189 8.83 6.99 4.01
C ILE A 189 7.31 6.94 3.93
N ALA A 190 6.62 7.86 4.61
CA ALA A 190 5.16 7.87 4.63
C ALA A 190 4.58 9.02 3.81
N PHE A 191 3.39 8.80 3.26
CA PHE A 191 2.60 9.82 2.57
C PHE A 191 1.34 10.18 3.35
N ARG A 192 1.00 11.47 3.39
CA ARG A 192 -0.27 11.97 3.96
C ARG A 192 -1.48 11.68 3.07
N SER A 193 -1.25 11.23 1.82
CA SER A 193 -2.31 10.93 0.85
C SER A 193 -3.31 9.89 1.32
N GLY A 194 -2.95 9.03 2.29
CA GLY A 194 -3.85 8.09 2.95
C GLY A 194 -4.82 8.71 3.95
N GLY A 195 -4.67 10.01 4.26
CA GLY A 195 -5.52 10.72 5.22
C GLY A 195 -5.10 10.56 6.68
N TRP A 196 -3.95 9.98 6.96
CA TRP A 196 -3.39 9.83 8.29
C TRP A 196 -2.65 11.10 8.74
N SER A 197 -2.71 11.41 10.04
CA SER A 197 -1.98 12.55 10.58
C SER A 197 -0.50 12.26 10.79
N ASP A 198 0.34 13.30 10.87
CA ASP A 198 1.77 13.15 11.20
C ASP A 198 1.99 12.42 12.52
N GLN A 199 1.06 12.56 13.48
CA GLN A 199 1.12 11.86 14.75
C GLN A 199 0.97 10.34 14.57
N ASP A 200 0.10 9.91 13.66
CA ASP A 200 -0.12 8.49 13.36
C ASP A 200 1.04 7.92 12.51
N LEU A 201 1.67 8.77 11.69
CA LEU A 201 2.81 8.43 10.83
C LEU A 201 4.19 8.65 11.50
N LYS A 202 4.25 8.93 12.78
CA LYS A 202 5.48 9.30 13.53
C LYS A 202 6.60 8.25 13.50
N GLY A 203 6.31 7.01 13.09
CA GLY A 203 7.31 5.96 12.93
C GLY A 203 8.09 6.02 11.62
N ALA A 204 7.67 6.87 10.67
CA ALA A 204 8.34 7.07 9.41
C ALA A 204 9.65 7.89 9.55
N VAL A 205 10.65 7.61 8.70
CA VAL A 205 11.92 8.37 8.67
C VAL A 205 11.77 9.71 7.94
N ALA A 206 10.76 9.84 7.08
CA ALA A 206 10.36 11.08 6.43
C ALA A 206 8.87 11.01 6.07
N ILE A 207 8.19 12.14 6.03
CA ILE A 207 6.77 12.25 5.67
C ILE A 207 6.62 13.30 4.59
N TYR A 208 5.91 12.96 3.50
CA TYR A 208 5.61 13.84 2.37
C TYR A 208 4.09 13.89 2.14
N ASP A 209 3.61 14.89 1.40
CA ASP A 209 2.17 14.98 1.08
C ASP A 209 1.72 13.90 0.10
N GLY A 210 2.65 13.38 -0.71
CA GLY A 210 2.40 12.32 -1.68
C GLY A 210 3.55 12.16 -2.68
N PRO A 211 3.34 11.38 -3.76
CA PRO A 211 4.39 11.09 -4.75
C PRO A 211 5.03 12.33 -5.38
N GLY A 212 4.20 13.34 -5.72
CA GLY A 212 4.68 14.57 -6.33
C GLY A 212 5.55 15.40 -5.41
N ASP A 213 5.25 15.44 -4.12
CA ASP A 213 6.03 16.14 -3.11
C ASP A 213 7.39 15.44 -2.87
N LEU A 214 7.39 14.12 -2.74
CA LEU A 214 8.64 13.36 -2.66
C LEU A 214 9.51 13.56 -3.91
N LEU A 215 8.91 13.61 -5.09
CA LEU A 215 9.64 13.85 -6.34
C LEU A 215 10.28 15.25 -6.36
N GLN A 216 9.57 16.28 -5.91
CA GLN A 216 10.08 17.65 -5.84
C GLN A 216 11.26 17.77 -4.86
N HIS A 217 11.25 17.01 -3.76
CA HIS A 217 12.29 17.03 -2.72
C HIS A 217 13.21 15.80 -2.79
N TYR A 218 13.27 15.13 -3.96
CA TYR A 218 13.96 13.85 -4.11
C TYR A 218 15.41 13.88 -3.67
N ASP A 219 16.17 14.90 -4.10
CA ASP A 219 17.60 15.01 -3.81
C ASP A 219 17.91 15.23 -2.32
N GLU A 220 16.92 15.69 -1.54
CA GLU A 220 17.01 15.88 -0.09
C GLU A 220 16.46 14.68 0.69
N SER A 221 15.78 13.78 -0.01
CA SER A 221 15.10 12.64 0.58
C SER A 221 16.06 11.52 1.03
N PRO A 222 15.61 10.62 1.92
CA PRO A 222 16.36 9.41 2.26
C PRO A 222 16.72 8.55 1.04
N LEU A 223 15.93 8.60 -0.05
CA LEU A 223 16.21 7.86 -1.28
C LEU A 223 17.51 8.29 -1.94
N ALA A 224 17.80 9.60 -1.94
CA ALA A 224 19.02 10.15 -2.53
C ALA A 224 20.18 10.25 -1.53
N GLN A 225 19.86 10.58 -0.27
CA GLN A 225 20.86 10.86 0.76
C GLN A 225 21.32 9.63 1.55
N GLY A 226 20.55 8.54 1.50
CA GLY A 226 20.73 7.38 2.37
C GLY A 226 20.25 7.61 3.80
N LEU A 227 20.33 6.58 4.62
CA LEU A 227 19.86 6.52 6.01
C LEU A 227 21.01 6.29 7.00
#